data_a5b99df2366b07e193dbf46b7842ea84
#
_entry.id   a5b99df2366b07e193dbf46b7842ea84
#
_cell.length_a   1.000
_cell.length_b   1.000
_cell.length_c   1.000
_cell.angle_alpha   90.00
_cell.angle_beta   90.00
_cell.angle_gamma   90.00
#
_symmetry.space_group_name_H-M   'P 1'
#
loop_
_entity.id
_entity.type
_entity.pdbx_description
1 polymer ?
#
loop_
_entity_poly.entity_id
_entity_poly.type
_entity_poly.pdbx_seq_one_letter_code
_entity_poly.pdbx_strand_id
1 'polypeptide(L)'
;RDITFDQNGRYGLRLRALFEGIYLGYEGDRTSADFHGVEEYLFRLWFSSGIHHHYGSEKFEPHFSEAYLRSCIEELQRSKGQLLRFRGRELDELLAVVFDPELEPRRTVQSGEGDLVQASSANFYAPDVTQAEAEAFYRAAYDYLTEEERQEPPSLGLNSRLAKTEDGQLYEEVYKQDGLYGEALSQTIAHLKAAVAYAES
;
A
#
# COMPACT_ATOMS: atom_id res chain seq x y z
N ARG A 1 -3.32 -7.82 7.65
CA ARG A 1 -2.09 -6.98 7.58
C ARG A 1 -1.73 -6.63 6.14
N ASP A 2 -1.76 -7.58 5.21
CA ASP A 2 -1.42 -7.35 3.81
C ASP A 2 -2.37 -6.35 3.14
N ILE A 3 -3.67 -6.45 3.41
CA ILE A 3 -4.68 -5.50 2.93
C ILE A 3 -4.31 -4.06 3.33
N THR A 4 -3.93 -3.84 4.59
CA THR A 4 -3.56 -2.49 5.07
C THR A 4 -2.31 -1.96 4.37
N PHE A 5 -1.31 -2.82 4.14
CA PHE A 5 -0.12 -2.44 3.37
C PHE A 5 -0.44 -2.07 1.93
N ASP A 6 -1.34 -2.82 1.29
CA ASP A 6 -1.77 -2.54 -0.07
C ASP A 6 -2.60 -1.25 -0.17
N GLN A 7 -3.50 -1.02 0.79
CA GLN A 7 -4.32 0.19 0.84
C GLN A 7 -3.51 1.46 1.13
N ASN A 8 -2.47 1.36 1.98
CA ASN A 8 -1.65 2.51 2.38
C ASN A 8 -0.67 2.99 1.31
N GLY A 9 -0.38 2.18 0.29
CA GLY A 9 0.50 2.61 -0.79
C GLY A 9 0.72 1.55 -1.85
N ARG A 10 0.78 1.97 -3.11
CA ARG A 10 0.94 1.11 -4.31
C ARG A 10 2.16 0.20 -4.25
N TYR A 11 3.19 0.58 -3.50
CA TYR A 11 4.44 -0.17 -3.35
C TYR A 11 4.56 -0.90 -2.00
N GLY A 12 3.58 -0.73 -1.10
CA GLY A 12 3.64 -1.17 0.29
C GLY A 12 4.00 -2.64 0.47
N LEU A 13 3.32 -3.55 -0.21
CA LEU A 13 3.57 -4.99 -0.13
C LEU A 13 4.94 -5.39 -0.69
N ARG A 14 5.36 -4.79 -1.81
CA ARG A 14 6.64 -5.08 -2.45
C ARG A 14 7.81 -4.58 -1.61
N LEU A 15 7.72 -3.36 -1.08
CA LEU A 15 8.73 -2.79 -0.18
C LEU A 15 8.83 -3.59 1.12
N ARG A 16 7.70 -4.00 1.71
CA ARG A 16 7.73 -4.88 2.87
C ARG A 16 8.47 -6.18 2.56
N ALA A 17 8.16 -6.84 1.46
CA ALA A 17 8.81 -8.08 1.08
C ALA A 17 10.32 -7.90 0.83
N LEU A 18 10.74 -6.76 0.25
CA LEU A 18 12.14 -6.43 0.05
C LEU A 18 12.88 -6.30 1.39
N PHE A 19 12.37 -5.45 2.28
CA PHE A 19 13.04 -5.19 3.57
C PHE A 19 12.98 -6.39 4.51
N GLU A 20 11.88 -7.13 4.57
CA GLU A 20 11.80 -8.40 5.32
C GLU A 20 12.78 -9.44 4.78
N GLY A 21 12.93 -9.55 3.46
CA GLY A 21 13.90 -10.43 2.82
C GLY A 21 15.32 -10.11 3.21
N ILE A 22 15.70 -8.83 3.23
CA ILE A 22 17.02 -8.37 3.68
C ILE A 22 17.20 -8.67 5.19
N TYR A 23 16.25 -8.27 6.02
CA TYR A 23 16.31 -8.47 7.46
C TYR A 23 16.48 -9.93 7.87
N LEU A 24 15.77 -10.85 7.20
CA LEU A 24 15.81 -12.28 7.48
C LEU A 24 17.01 -13.00 6.86
N GLY A 25 17.53 -12.49 5.75
CA GLY A 25 18.47 -13.23 4.91
C GLY A 25 19.88 -12.67 4.84
N TYR A 26 20.11 -11.40 5.21
CA TYR A 26 21.44 -10.80 5.17
C TYR A 26 22.36 -11.39 6.26
N GLU A 27 23.54 -11.85 5.86
CA GLU A 27 24.54 -12.50 6.72
C GLU A 27 25.81 -11.66 6.94
N GLY A 28 25.85 -10.43 6.37
CA GLY A 28 26.96 -9.51 6.55
C GLY A 28 26.96 -8.80 7.91
N ASP A 29 27.66 -7.68 8.01
CA ASP A 29 27.80 -6.94 9.28
C ASP A 29 26.49 -6.27 9.69
N ARG A 30 25.77 -6.92 10.56
CA ARG A 30 24.50 -6.42 11.14
C ARG A 30 24.70 -5.42 12.28
N THR A 31 25.92 -5.14 12.67
CA THR A 31 26.25 -4.17 13.74
C THR A 31 26.60 -2.80 13.17
N SER A 32 26.69 -2.66 11.85
CA SER A 32 26.96 -1.41 11.19
C SER A 32 25.83 -0.38 11.36
N ALA A 33 26.15 0.90 11.35
CA ALA A 33 25.17 1.98 11.43
C ALA A 33 24.17 1.94 10.27
N ASP A 34 24.62 1.59 9.07
CA ASP A 34 23.75 1.44 7.89
C ASP A 34 22.75 0.30 8.07
N PHE A 35 23.18 -0.87 8.62
CA PHE A 35 22.24 -1.97 8.84
C PHE A 35 21.20 -1.61 9.92
N HIS A 36 21.59 -0.93 10.99
CA HIS A 36 20.63 -0.41 11.97
C HIS A 36 19.65 0.57 11.34
N GLY A 37 20.08 1.38 10.39
CA GLY A 37 19.19 2.24 9.60
C GLY A 37 18.15 1.43 8.79
N VAL A 38 18.57 0.32 8.18
CA VAL A 38 17.67 -0.60 7.46
C VAL A 38 16.67 -1.26 8.41
N GLU A 39 17.10 -1.72 9.59
CA GLU A 39 16.22 -2.28 10.62
C GLU A 39 15.19 -1.23 11.10
N GLU A 40 15.63 -0.02 11.39
CA GLU A 40 14.77 1.07 11.80
C GLU A 40 13.71 1.39 10.74
N TYR A 41 14.11 1.45 9.47
CA TYR A 41 13.21 1.69 8.35
C TYR A 41 12.15 0.58 8.25
N LEU A 42 12.56 -0.69 8.37
CA LEU A 42 11.63 -1.82 8.38
C LEU A 42 10.65 -1.74 9.55
N PHE A 43 11.10 -1.39 10.76
CA PHE A 43 10.22 -1.28 11.93
C PHE A 43 9.21 -0.14 11.79
N ARG A 44 9.63 1.00 11.24
CA ARG A 44 8.73 2.10 10.88
C ARG A 44 7.70 1.66 9.82
N LEU A 45 8.14 0.93 8.81
CA LEU A 45 7.31 0.38 7.76
C LEU A 45 6.28 -0.61 8.33
N TRP A 46 6.67 -1.49 9.25
CA TRP A 46 5.74 -2.39 9.94
C TRP A 46 4.74 -1.64 10.82
N PHE A 47 5.20 -0.67 11.57
CA PHE A 47 4.36 0.10 12.49
C PHE A 47 3.30 0.91 11.73
N SER A 48 3.69 1.57 10.66
CA SER A 48 2.81 2.42 9.86
C SER A 48 2.04 1.68 8.76
N SER A 49 2.31 0.40 8.56
CA SER A 49 1.79 -0.41 7.45
C SER A 49 2.06 0.22 6.08
N GLY A 50 3.27 0.77 5.88
CA GLY A 50 3.70 1.44 4.65
C GLY A 50 4.88 2.37 4.89
N ILE A 51 5.31 3.06 3.83
CA ILE A 51 6.47 3.95 3.83
C ILE A 51 6.20 5.37 4.35
N HIS A 52 4.98 5.63 4.80
CA HIS A 52 4.56 6.96 5.26
C HIS A 52 4.25 6.96 6.75
N HIS A 53 4.52 8.09 7.38
CA HIS A 53 4.20 8.28 8.79
C HIS A 53 2.69 8.14 9.02
N HIS A 54 2.31 7.34 10.03
CA HIS A 54 0.90 6.97 10.25
C HIS A 54 0.00 8.15 10.68
N TYR A 55 0.58 9.21 11.27
CA TYR A 55 -0.17 10.44 11.60
C TYR A 55 0.01 11.55 10.56
N GLY A 56 1.26 11.82 10.14
CA GLY A 56 1.62 12.99 9.32
C GLY A 56 1.49 12.77 7.82
N SER A 57 1.36 11.52 7.36
CA SER A 57 1.31 11.12 5.94
C SER A 57 2.57 11.38 5.10
N GLU A 58 3.62 12.00 5.64
CA GLU A 58 4.90 12.19 4.97
C GLU A 58 5.69 10.89 4.86
N LYS A 59 6.50 10.77 3.82
CA LYS A 59 7.34 9.61 3.57
C LYS A 59 8.51 9.56 4.55
N PHE A 60 8.89 8.34 4.98
CA PHE A 60 10.08 8.13 5.79
C PHE A 60 11.35 8.39 4.99
N GLU A 61 12.28 9.12 5.59
CA GLU A 61 13.65 9.24 5.08
C GLU A 61 14.48 8.04 5.52
N PRO A 62 15.22 7.39 4.61
CA PRO A 62 16.11 6.29 4.95
C PRO A 62 17.37 6.82 5.67
N HIS A 63 17.80 6.16 6.75
CA HIS A 63 19.05 6.46 7.46
C HIS A 63 20.19 5.53 7.00
N PHE A 64 20.19 5.15 5.74
CA PHE A 64 21.21 4.34 5.04
C PHE A 64 21.30 4.78 3.58
N SER A 65 22.42 4.47 2.92
CA SER A 65 22.60 4.83 1.52
C SER A 65 21.97 3.81 0.57
N GLU A 66 21.59 4.27 -0.63
CA GLU A 66 21.13 3.37 -1.70
C GLU A 66 22.22 2.35 -2.07
N ALA A 67 23.48 2.78 -2.12
CA ALA A 67 24.61 1.90 -2.42
C ALA A 67 24.74 0.78 -1.38
N TYR A 68 24.54 1.08 -0.10
CA TYR A 68 24.54 0.07 0.95
C TYR A 68 23.38 -0.92 0.79
N LEU A 69 22.15 -0.42 0.56
CA LEU A 69 20.98 -1.29 0.36
C LEU A 69 21.18 -2.21 -0.85
N ARG A 70 21.71 -1.71 -1.96
CA ARG A 70 22.06 -2.51 -3.14
C ARG A 70 23.07 -3.60 -2.79
N SER A 71 24.10 -3.29 -2.00
CA SER A 71 25.10 -4.29 -1.59
C SER A 71 24.49 -5.42 -0.75
N CYS A 72 23.56 -5.11 0.16
CA CYS A 72 22.81 -6.12 0.92
C CYS A 72 21.98 -7.04 0.01
N ILE A 73 21.31 -6.45 -0.99
CA ILE A 73 20.51 -7.18 -1.97
C ILE A 73 21.38 -8.11 -2.81
N GLU A 74 22.52 -7.62 -3.32
CA GLU A 74 23.46 -8.41 -4.12
C GLU A 74 24.07 -9.57 -3.32
N GLU A 75 24.42 -9.34 -2.07
CA GLU A 75 24.92 -10.38 -1.17
C GLU A 75 23.86 -11.46 -0.92
N LEU A 76 22.62 -11.05 -0.64
CA LEU A 76 21.52 -11.95 -0.45
C LEU A 76 21.21 -12.78 -1.70
N GLN A 77 21.27 -12.17 -2.87
CA GLN A 77 21.09 -12.88 -4.15
C GLN A 77 22.20 -13.90 -4.42
N ARG A 78 23.44 -13.59 -4.02
CA ARG A 78 24.58 -14.52 -4.15
C ARG A 78 24.51 -15.70 -3.16
N SER A 79 24.12 -15.42 -1.91
CA SER A 79 24.16 -16.42 -0.84
C SER A 79 22.95 -17.36 -0.83
N LYS A 80 21.75 -16.85 -1.13
CA LYS A 80 20.47 -17.56 -0.98
C LYS A 80 19.63 -17.68 -2.26
N GLY A 81 20.21 -17.38 -3.40
CA GLY A 81 19.71 -17.65 -4.75
C GLY A 81 18.39 -16.99 -5.16
N GLN A 82 17.29 -17.17 -4.45
CA GLN A 82 15.95 -16.73 -4.85
C GLN A 82 15.12 -16.07 -3.74
N LEU A 83 15.72 -15.71 -2.62
CA LEU A 83 14.95 -15.12 -1.51
C LEU A 83 14.32 -13.78 -1.88
N LEU A 84 15.00 -13.01 -2.73
CA LEU A 84 14.44 -11.77 -3.30
C LEU A 84 14.09 -11.97 -4.77
N ARG A 85 12.82 -11.82 -5.09
CA ARG A 85 12.29 -11.94 -6.47
C ARG A 85 12.53 -10.69 -7.31
N PHE A 86 12.79 -9.53 -6.67
CA PHE A 86 12.94 -8.25 -7.33
C PHE A 86 14.29 -8.13 -8.05
N ARG A 87 14.27 -7.83 -9.35
CA ARG A 87 15.46 -7.70 -10.20
C ARG A 87 15.24 -6.64 -11.28
N GLY A 88 16.36 -6.10 -11.79
CA GLY A 88 16.35 -5.17 -12.91
C GLY A 88 15.41 -3.99 -12.64
N ARG A 89 14.60 -3.64 -13.62
CA ARG A 89 13.71 -2.46 -13.58
C ARG A 89 12.79 -2.42 -12.36
N GLU A 90 12.26 -3.56 -11.93
CA GLU A 90 11.37 -3.61 -10.77
C GLU A 90 12.12 -3.23 -9.46
N LEU A 91 13.35 -3.71 -9.30
CA LEU A 91 14.18 -3.32 -8.16
C LEU A 91 14.54 -1.83 -8.21
N ASP A 92 14.94 -1.32 -9.38
CA ASP A 92 15.28 0.09 -9.54
C ASP A 92 14.08 1.01 -9.23
N GLU A 93 12.87 0.60 -9.62
CA GLU A 93 11.64 1.31 -9.29
C GLU A 93 11.39 1.34 -7.76
N LEU A 94 11.56 0.21 -7.06
CA LEU A 94 11.40 0.16 -5.61
C LEU A 94 12.45 1.01 -4.89
N LEU A 95 13.69 1.00 -5.34
CA LEU A 95 14.75 1.83 -4.77
C LEU A 95 14.49 3.32 -5.03
N ALA A 96 14.05 3.68 -6.22
CA ALA A 96 13.65 5.06 -6.51
C ALA A 96 12.53 5.52 -5.56
N VAL A 97 11.52 4.67 -5.30
CA VAL A 97 10.46 5.00 -4.33
C VAL A 97 11.01 5.20 -2.92
N VAL A 98 12.05 4.50 -2.50
CA VAL A 98 12.66 4.68 -1.17
C VAL A 98 13.47 5.96 -1.09
N PHE A 99 14.29 6.26 -2.12
CA PHE A 99 15.33 7.30 -2.04
C PHE A 99 14.97 8.62 -2.71
N ASP A 100 14.07 8.65 -3.69
CA ASP A 100 13.62 9.89 -4.33
C ASP A 100 12.49 10.53 -3.51
N PRO A 101 12.70 11.69 -2.88
CA PRO A 101 11.68 12.36 -2.05
C PRO A 101 10.46 12.82 -2.85
N GLU A 102 10.57 12.98 -4.17
CA GLU A 102 9.47 13.42 -5.03
C GLU A 102 8.56 12.26 -5.47
N LEU A 103 9.02 11.01 -5.34
CA LEU A 103 8.20 9.84 -5.63
C LEU A 103 7.39 9.41 -4.41
N GLU A 104 6.07 9.34 -4.55
CA GLU A 104 5.17 8.95 -3.46
C GLU A 104 5.39 9.78 -2.18
N PRO A 105 5.43 11.11 -2.25
CA PRO A 105 5.89 11.96 -1.12
C PRO A 105 4.94 11.92 0.08
N ARG A 106 3.64 11.66 -0.17
CA ARG A 106 2.61 11.64 0.87
C ARG A 106 1.63 10.49 0.67
N ARG A 107 1.25 9.84 1.78
CA ARG A 107 0.19 8.83 1.74
C ARG A 107 -1.14 9.45 1.28
N THR A 108 -1.51 10.59 1.84
CA THR A 108 -2.77 11.28 1.54
C THR A 108 -2.54 12.78 1.46
N VAL A 109 -3.03 13.39 0.40
CA VAL A 109 -3.07 14.84 0.19
C VAL A 109 -4.51 15.28 0.25
N GLN A 110 -4.86 16.14 1.22
CA GLN A 110 -6.24 16.57 1.48
C GLN A 110 -6.53 18.00 1.04
N SER A 111 -5.48 18.77 0.73
CA SER A 111 -5.60 20.16 0.29
C SER A 111 -4.34 20.60 -0.47
N GLY A 112 -4.48 21.56 -1.35
CA GLY A 112 -3.39 22.10 -2.17
C GLY A 112 -3.85 22.38 -3.60
N GLU A 113 -2.89 22.70 -4.45
CA GLU A 113 -3.11 22.86 -5.89
C GLU A 113 -2.89 21.51 -6.61
N GLY A 114 -3.59 21.34 -7.73
CA GLY A 114 -3.47 20.17 -8.58
C GLY A 114 -4.46 19.05 -8.23
N ASP A 115 -4.17 17.84 -8.73
CA ASP A 115 -5.00 16.65 -8.53
C ASP A 115 -4.61 15.96 -7.23
N LEU A 116 -5.47 16.07 -6.21
CA LEU A 116 -5.20 15.51 -4.87
C LEU A 116 -5.24 13.98 -4.85
N VAL A 117 -6.00 13.36 -5.75
CA VAL A 117 -6.07 11.90 -5.88
C VAL A 117 -4.76 11.36 -6.44
N GLN A 118 -4.25 11.96 -7.50
CA GLN A 118 -2.98 11.55 -8.11
C GLN A 118 -1.77 11.88 -7.24
N ALA A 119 -1.84 12.96 -6.47
CA ALA A 119 -0.80 13.35 -5.50
C ALA A 119 -0.75 12.44 -4.25
N SER A 120 -1.76 11.60 -4.05
CA SER A 120 -1.84 10.67 -2.91
C SER A 120 -1.33 9.29 -3.30
N SER A 121 -0.49 8.69 -2.42
CA SER A 121 0.04 7.34 -2.59
C SER A 121 -0.93 6.24 -2.19
N ALA A 122 -1.96 6.56 -1.39
CA ALA A 122 -2.95 5.59 -0.94
C ALA A 122 -3.67 4.92 -2.12
N ASN A 123 -3.80 3.60 -2.05
CA ASN A 123 -4.25 2.76 -3.15
C ASN A 123 -5.78 2.55 -3.17
N PHE A 124 -6.56 3.62 -2.88
CA PHE A 124 -8.02 3.61 -3.03
C PHE A 124 -8.47 4.02 -4.43
N TYR A 125 -7.56 4.56 -5.22
CA TYR A 125 -7.75 4.93 -6.61
C TYR A 125 -6.63 4.31 -7.45
N ALA A 126 -6.97 3.81 -8.63
CA ALA A 126 -5.94 3.38 -9.57
C ALA A 126 -5.08 4.58 -10.00
N PRO A 127 -3.79 4.38 -10.36
CA PRO A 127 -2.87 5.49 -10.64
C PRO A 127 -3.29 6.43 -11.76
N ASP A 128 -4.15 5.97 -12.65
CA ASP A 128 -4.67 6.70 -13.81
C ASP A 128 -6.04 7.35 -13.56
N VAL A 129 -6.60 7.24 -12.35
CA VAL A 129 -7.84 7.90 -11.94
C VAL A 129 -7.52 9.30 -11.46
N THR A 130 -8.20 10.30 -12.01
CA THR A 130 -8.09 11.69 -11.59
C THR A 130 -9.14 12.05 -10.53
N GLN A 131 -8.88 13.13 -9.77
CA GLN A 131 -9.84 13.67 -8.82
C GLN A 131 -11.18 14.02 -9.48
N ALA A 132 -11.15 14.69 -10.65
CA ALA A 132 -12.35 15.08 -11.36
C ALA A 132 -13.20 13.85 -11.78
N GLU A 133 -12.56 12.79 -12.21
CA GLU A 133 -13.23 11.52 -12.57
C GLU A 133 -13.85 10.84 -11.34
N ALA A 134 -13.11 10.77 -10.23
CA ALA A 134 -13.61 10.21 -8.99
C ALA A 134 -14.82 10.99 -8.45
N GLU A 135 -14.74 12.32 -8.44
CA GLU A 135 -15.85 13.18 -8.02
C GLU A 135 -17.08 13.03 -8.92
N ALA A 136 -16.89 12.94 -10.23
CA ALA A 136 -17.98 12.74 -11.18
C ALA A 136 -18.64 11.36 -10.99
N PHE A 137 -17.84 10.32 -10.79
CA PHE A 137 -18.31 8.95 -10.57
C PHE A 137 -19.20 8.87 -9.32
N TYR A 138 -18.72 9.36 -8.18
CA TYR A 138 -19.48 9.31 -6.94
C TYR A 138 -20.65 10.28 -6.91
N ARG A 139 -20.55 11.43 -7.58
CA ARG A 139 -21.69 12.34 -7.76
C ARG A 139 -22.82 11.65 -8.53
N ALA A 140 -22.50 10.98 -9.64
CA ALA A 140 -23.48 10.21 -10.38
C ALA A 140 -24.14 9.11 -9.51
N ALA A 141 -23.36 8.43 -8.66
CA ALA A 141 -23.92 7.44 -7.72
C ALA A 141 -24.92 8.08 -6.72
N TYR A 142 -24.63 9.27 -6.21
CA TYR A 142 -25.56 10.02 -5.34
C TYR A 142 -26.87 10.41 -6.06
N ASP A 143 -26.84 10.65 -7.36
CA ASP A 143 -28.03 11.01 -8.13
C ASP A 143 -29.04 9.86 -8.23
N TYR A 144 -28.60 8.61 -8.06
CA TYR A 144 -29.47 7.43 -8.03
C TYR A 144 -30.06 7.12 -6.65
N LEU A 145 -29.66 7.83 -5.58
CA LEU A 145 -30.22 7.63 -4.24
C LEU A 145 -31.68 8.09 -4.19
N THR A 146 -32.48 7.34 -3.46
CA THR A 146 -33.86 7.72 -3.11
C THR A 146 -33.86 8.98 -2.22
N GLU A 147 -35.02 9.63 -2.08
CA GLU A 147 -35.14 10.78 -1.17
C GLU A 147 -34.85 10.42 0.29
N GLU A 148 -35.19 9.20 0.72
CA GLU A 148 -34.91 8.69 2.06
C GLU A 148 -33.40 8.48 2.26
N GLU A 149 -32.70 7.86 1.30
CA GLU A 149 -31.24 7.66 1.34
C GLU A 149 -30.48 8.99 1.25
N ARG A 150 -31.02 10.03 0.63
CA ARG A 150 -30.40 11.36 0.59
C ARG A 150 -30.46 12.11 1.92
N GLN A 151 -31.37 11.73 2.83
CA GLN A 151 -31.42 12.31 4.19
C GLN A 151 -30.28 11.79 5.07
N GLU A 152 -29.95 10.48 4.92
CA GLU A 152 -28.80 9.85 5.56
C GLU A 152 -27.99 9.09 4.48
N PRO A 153 -27.20 9.80 3.65
CA PRO A 153 -26.56 9.18 2.51
C PRO A 153 -25.53 8.14 2.94
N PRO A 154 -25.49 6.99 2.26
CA PRO A 154 -24.47 5.98 2.53
C PRO A 154 -23.09 6.52 2.22
N SER A 155 -22.09 6.12 2.98
CA SER A 155 -20.69 6.40 2.65
C SER A 155 -20.28 5.59 1.42
N LEU A 156 -19.96 6.27 0.32
CA LEU A 156 -19.49 5.66 -0.92
C LEU A 156 -17.97 5.48 -0.90
N GLY A 157 -17.45 4.49 -1.61
CA GLY A 157 -16.02 4.26 -1.79
C GLY A 157 -15.26 3.71 -0.59
N LEU A 158 -15.91 3.37 0.54
CA LEU A 158 -15.22 2.88 1.74
C LEU A 158 -14.72 1.43 1.63
N ASN A 159 -15.41 0.60 0.85
CA ASN A 159 -15.12 -0.82 0.72
C ASN A 159 -14.80 -1.21 -0.73
N SER A 160 -14.15 -0.31 -1.45
CA SER A 160 -13.78 -0.50 -2.85
C SER A 160 -12.55 0.32 -3.20
N ARG A 161 -11.95 -0.01 -4.33
CA ARG A 161 -11.00 0.82 -5.05
C ARG A 161 -11.63 1.25 -6.37
N LEU A 162 -11.54 2.53 -6.69
CA LEU A 162 -11.97 3.02 -7.99
C LEU A 162 -10.85 2.80 -9.02
N ALA A 163 -11.18 2.12 -10.11
CA ALA A 163 -10.25 1.76 -11.17
C ALA A 163 -10.85 2.03 -12.55
N LYS A 164 -10.04 1.88 -13.59
CA LYS A 164 -10.46 1.96 -14.99
C LYS A 164 -10.31 0.62 -15.69
N THR A 165 -11.23 0.33 -16.59
CA THR A 165 -11.10 -0.73 -17.58
C THR A 165 -10.12 -0.34 -18.68
N GLU A 166 -9.71 -1.26 -19.52
CA GLU A 166 -8.81 -0.99 -20.66
C GLU A 166 -9.37 0.06 -21.64
N ASP A 167 -10.70 0.17 -21.76
CA ASP A 167 -11.41 1.19 -22.55
C ASP A 167 -11.71 2.48 -21.78
N GLY A 168 -11.16 2.63 -20.58
CA GLY A 168 -11.19 3.85 -19.78
C GLY A 168 -12.47 4.08 -18.97
N GLN A 169 -13.35 3.07 -18.84
CA GLN A 169 -14.55 3.18 -18.03
C GLN A 169 -14.22 3.00 -16.54
N LEU A 170 -14.77 3.87 -15.69
CA LEU A 170 -14.62 3.77 -14.23
C LEU A 170 -15.48 2.65 -13.66
N TYR A 171 -14.92 1.90 -12.74
CA TYR A 171 -15.63 0.88 -11.97
C TYR A 171 -15.05 0.73 -10.58
N GLU A 172 -15.85 0.19 -9.63
CA GLU A 172 -15.39 -0.14 -8.30
C GLU A 172 -14.95 -1.61 -8.19
N GLU A 173 -13.70 -1.82 -7.79
CA GLU A 173 -13.22 -3.12 -7.31
C GLU A 173 -13.62 -3.29 -5.86
N VAL A 174 -14.75 -3.97 -5.63
CA VAL A 174 -15.34 -4.11 -4.29
C VAL A 174 -14.55 -5.11 -3.44
N TYR A 175 -14.34 -4.78 -2.17
CA TYR A 175 -13.71 -5.67 -1.17
C TYR A 175 -14.73 -6.69 -0.68
N LYS A 176 -14.73 -7.87 -1.29
CA LYS A 176 -15.65 -8.97 -1.00
C LYS A 176 -15.01 -10.33 -1.29
N GLN A 177 -15.64 -11.44 -0.89
CA GLN A 177 -15.09 -12.79 -1.02
C GLN A 177 -14.70 -13.18 -2.45
N ASP A 178 -15.45 -12.73 -3.44
CA ASP A 178 -15.24 -12.95 -4.87
C ASP A 178 -14.75 -11.69 -5.60
N GLY A 179 -14.18 -10.74 -4.87
CA GLY A 179 -13.64 -9.48 -5.36
C GLY A 179 -12.21 -9.22 -4.89
N LEU A 180 -11.87 -7.95 -4.80
CA LEU A 180 -10.56 -7.53 -4.30
C LEU A 180 -10.37 -8.01 -2.85
N TYR A 181 -9.21 -8.59 -2.55
CA TYR A 181 -8.87 -9.28 -1.29
C TYR A 181 -9.69 -10.52 -0.98
N GLY A 182 -10.33 -11.14 -1.98
CA GLY A 182 -11.30 -12.23 -1.82
C GLY A 182 -10.77 -13.42 -1.01
N GLU A 183 -9.52 -13.85 -1.23
CA GLU A 183 -8.90 -14.96 -0.49
C GLU A 183 -8.74 -14.62 1.01
N ALA A 184 -8.18 -13.45 1.32
CA ALA A 184 -7.98 -13.01 2.71
C ALA A 184 -9.31 -12.80 3.44
N LEU A 185 -10.31 -12.25 2.76
CA LEU A 185 -11.66 -12.07 3.30
C LEU A 185 -12.36 -13.42 3.54
N SER A 186 -12.20 -14.38 2.65
CA SER A 186 -12.73 -15.72 2.82
C SER A 186 -12.17 -16.41 4.06
N GLN A 187 -10.86 -16.32 4.29
CA GLN A 187 -10.21 -16.83 5.49
C GLN A 187 -10.70 -16.10 6.75
N THR A 188 -10.79 -14.78 6.71
CA THR A 188 -11.33 -13.97 7.81
C THR A 188 -12.75 -14.40 8.19
N ILE A 189 -13.64 -14.57 7.21
CA ILE A 189 -15.03 -15.01 7.42
C ILE A 189 -15.06 -16.42 8.01
N ALA A 190 -14.20 -17.33 7.56
CA ALA A 190 -14.12 -18.68 8.12
C ALA A 190 -13.75 -18.64 9.61
N HIS A 191 -12.77 -17.83 10.00
CA HIS A 191 -12.38 -17.65 11.40
C HIS A 191 -13.48 -16.98 12.24
N LEU A 192 -14.16 -15.97 11.70
CA LEU A 192 -15.29 -15.33 12.38
C LEU A 192 -16.46 -16.32 12.60
N LYS A 193 -16.79 -17.14 11.59
CA LYS A 193 -17.80 -18.19 11.74
C LYS A 193 -17.41 -19.21 12.82
N ALA A 194 -16.14 -19.62 12.89
CA ALA A 194 -15.64 -20.50 13.93
C ALA A 194 -15.74 -19.84 15.32
N ALA A 195 -15.44 -18.55 15.42
CA ALA A 195 -15.51 -17.81 16.69
C ALA A 195 -16.93 -17.71 17.26
N VAL A 196 -17.97 -17.76 16.43
CA VAL A 196 -19.38 -17.75 16.89
C VAL A 196 -19.67 -18.89 17.88
N ALA A 197 -19.01 -20.05 17.71
CA ALA A 197 -19.19 -21.19 18.63
C ALA A 197 -18.66 -20.93 20.06
N TYR A 198 -17.84 -19.90 20.23
CA TYR A 198 -17.22 -19.51 21.52
C TYR A 198 -17.78 -18.17 22.04
N ALA A 199 -18.66 -17.53 21.30
CA ALA A 199 -19.27 -16.27 21.73
C ALA A 199 -20.30 -16.58 22.83
N GLU A 200 -20.16 -15.88 23.96
CA GLU A 200 -21.18 -15.84 24.98
C GLU A 200 -22.34 -14.92 24.51
N SER A 201 -23.58 -15.36 24.69
CA SER A 201 -24.76 -14.61 24.28
C SER A 201 -25.02 -13.39 25.17
#